data_73615b324300a5f7abc14550353443d5
#
_entry.id   73615b324300a5f7abc14550353443d5
#
_cell.length_a   1.000
_cell.length_b   1.000
_cell.length_c   1.000
_cell.angle_alpha   90.00
_cell.angle_beta   90.00
_cell.angle_gamma   90.00
#
_symmetry.space_group_name_H-M   'P 1'
#
loop_
_entity.id
_entity.type
_entity.pdbx_description
1 polymer ?
#
loop_
_entity_poly.entity_id
_entity_poly.type
_entity_poly.pdbx_seq_one_letter_code
_entity_poly.pdbx_strand_id
1 'polypeptide(L)'
;MIPELVTVWDWITTPPGTALAGSIAAALIIRIVRARRRAIPVDRSPRRTFSAAERREGLARAGGRCEHKHPMWRRCRRDAVHADHIYPWSRGGWTAPTNLQMLCQRHNLVKGAKPPSRLYLWRLRRRRQRYFPPGTAGRVHWRPPGAP
;
A
#
# COMPACT_ATOMS: atom_id res chain seq x y z
N MET A 1 -43.73 21.73 19.99
CA MET A 1 -42.99 20.57 20.54
C MET A 1 -41.51 20.86 20.34
N ILE A 2 -40.86 21.35 21.42
CA ILE A 2 -39.44 21.76 21.39
C ILE A 2 -38.62 20.47 21.60
N PRO A 3 -37.63 20.11 20.73
CA PRO A 3 -36.77 18.96 20.99
C PRO A 3 -35.98 19.22 22.27
N GLU A 4 -36.04 18.28 23.21
CA GLU A 4 -35.27 18.35 24.46
C GLU A 4 -33.80 18.49 24.14
N LEU A 5 -33.21 19.58 24.58
CA LEU A 5 -31.77 19.78 24.57
C LEU A 5 -31.17 18.77 25.53
N VAL A 6 -30.51 17.76 24.99
CA VAL A 6 -29.63 16.87 25.77
C VAL A 6 -28.61 17.77 26.47
N THR A 7 -28.83 17.98 27.76
CA THR A 7 -28.03 18.92 28.54
C THR A 7 -26.67 18.29 28.85
N VAL A 8 -25.66 19.16 28.98
CA VAL A 8 -24.28 18.77 29.37
C VAL A 8 -24.25 17.93 30.66
N TRP A 9 -25.32 18.02 31.48
CA TRP A 9 -25.52 17.24 32.71
C TRP A 9 -25.66 15.72 32.46
N ASP A 10 -26.19 15.28 31.33
CA ASP A 10 -26.36 13.86 31.03
C ASP A 10 -24.99 13.16 30.80
N TRP A 11 -23.98 13.93 30.40
CA TRP A 11 -22.60 13.42 30.26
C TRP A 11 -21.86 13.24 31.59
N ILE A 12 -22.28 14.01 32.62
CA ILE A 12 -21.64 13.98 33.95
C ILE A 12 -22.25 12.89 34.83
N THR A 13 -23.49 12.49 34.55
CA THR A 13 -24.23 11.49 35.33
C THR A 13 -24.12 10.05 34.84
N THR A 14 -23.49 9.81 33.67
CA THR A 14 -23.18 8.42 33.25
C THR A 14 -22.17 7.82 34.22
N PRO A 15 -22.51 6.69 34.89
CA PRO A 15 -21.61 6.10 35.86
C PRO A 15 -20.29 5.74 35.17
N PRO A 16 -19.12 6.05 35.76
CA PRO A 16 -17.80 5.86 35.15
C PRO A 16 -17.56 4.41 34.69
N GLY A 17 -18.29 3.46 35.23
CA GLY A 17 -18.24 2.06 34.82
C GLY A 17 -18.75 1.77 33.41
N THR A 18 -19.73 2.54 32.89
CA THR A 18 -20.26 2.32 31.53
C THR A 18 -19.30 2.81 30.44
N ALA A 19 -18.61 3.93 30.68
CA ALA A 19 -17.58 4.43 29.79
C ALA A 19 -16.36 3.50 29.70
N LEU A 20 -15.95 2.95 30.85
CA LEU A 20 -14.89 1.94 30.94
C LEU A 20 -15.26 0.64 30.23
N ALA A 21 -16.48 0.12 30.45
CA ALA A 21 -16.97 -1.07 29.79
C ALA A 21 -17.03 -0.92 28.27
N GLY A 22 -17.50 0.23 27.77
CA GLY A 22 -17.54 0.57 26.36
C GLY A 22 -16.13 0.61 25.73
N SER A 23 -15.17 1.22 26.44
CA SER A 23 -13.79 1.31 25.98
C SER A 23 -13.11 -0.07 25.91
N ILE A 24 -13.35 -0.94 26.88
CA ILE A 24 -12.83 -2.32 26.90
C ILE A 24 -13.46 -3.13 25.77
N ALA A 25 -14.76 -3.04 25.55
CA ALA A 25 -15.45 -3.72 24.46
C ALA A 25 -14.91 -3.28 23.10
N ALA A 26 -14.75 -1.98 22.87
CA ALA A 26 -14.16 -1.44 21.65
C ALA A 26 -12.72 -1.93 21.43
N ALA A 27 -11.89 -1.94 22.47
CA ALA A 27 -10.52 -2.46 22.40
C ALA A 27 -10.49 -3.96 22.06
N LEU A 28 -11.37 -4.75 22.65
CA LEU A 28 -11.52 -6.18 22.35
C LEU A 28 -11.97 -6.42 20.92
N ILE A 29 -12.97 -5.69 20.44
CA ILE A 29 -13.43 -5.77 19.04
C ILE A 29 -12.30 -5.43 18.09
N ILE A 30 -11.56 -4.36 18.35
CA ILE A 30 -10.40 -3.96 17.54
C ILE A 30 -9.34 -5.07 17.55
N ARG A 31 -9.06 -5.68 18.70
CA ARG A 31 -8.09 -6.79 18.79
C ARG A 31 -8.58 -8.01 18.01
N ILE A 32 -9.85 -8.40 18.13
CA ILE A 32 -10.44 -9.51 17.39
C ILE A 32 -10.39 -9.27 15.89
N VAL A 33 -10.79 -8.08 15.43
CA VAL A 33 -10.74 -7.70 14.01
C VAL A 33 -9.30 -7.71 13.49
N ARG A 34 -8.35 -7.18 14.27
CA ARG A 34 -6.93 -7.22 13.90
C ARG A 34 -6.37 -8.65 13.89
N ALA A 35 -6.76 -9.49 14.84
CA ALA A 35 -6.36 -10.90 14.88
C ALA A 35 -6.93 -11.69 13.69
N ARG A 36 -8.21 -11.52 13.36
CA ARG A 36 -8.85 -12.14 12.19
C ARG A 36 -8.20 -11.68 10.88
N ARG A 37 -7.86 -10.39 10.75
CA ARG A 37 -7.15 -9.89 9.56
C ARG A 37 -5.73 -10.46 9.42
N ARG A 38 -5.07 -10.82 10.53
CA ARG A 38 -3.75 -11.48 10.52
C ARG A 38 -3.85 -12.98 10.22
N ALA A 39 -4.96 -13.61 10.55
CA ALA A 39 -5.18 -15.04 10.39
C ALA A 39 -5.59 -15.46 8.97
N ILE A 40 -5.92 -14.53 8.08
CA ILE A 40 -6.21 -14.86 6.68
C ILE A 40 -4.89 -15.30 6.01
N PRO A 41 -4.78 -16.55 5.56
CA PRO A 41 -3.61 -17.01 4.83
C PRO A 41 -3.43 -16.11 3.59
N VAL A 42 -2.28 -15.47 3.49
CA VAL A 42 -1.95 -14.67 2.33
C VAL A 42 -1.19 -15.58 1.38
N ASP A 43 -1.76 -15.88 0.23
CA ASP A 43 -1.06 -16.57 -0.86
C ASP A 43 0.07 -15.67 -1.34
N ARG A 44 1.29 -16.04 -0.97
CA ARG A 44 2.51 -15.28 -1.29
C ARG A 44 3.21 -15.94 -2.44
N SER A 45 3.80 -15.12 -3.29
CA SER A 45 4.76 -15.62 -4.28
C SER A 45 5.81 -16.50 -3.61
N PRO A 46 6.12 -17.68 -4.15
CA PRO A 46 7.14 -18.57 -3.59
C PRO A 46 8.53 -17.90 -3.54
N ARG A 47 8.73 -16.91 -4.37
CA ARG A 47 9.94 -16.11 -4.44
C ARG A 47 9.66 -14.69 -3.93
N ARG A 48 10.46 -14.23 -2.96
CA ARG A 48 10.31 -12.87 -2.39
C ARG A 48 11.10 -11.80 -3.17
N THR A 49 12.24 -12.16 -3.72
CA THR A 49 13.15 -11.19 -4.34
C THR A 49 13.08 -11.26 -5.85
N PHE A 50 13.19 -10.12 -6.51
CA PHE A 50 13.34 -10.04 -7.96
C PHE A 50 14.73 -10.56 -8.37
N SER A 51 14.79 -11.30 -9.45
CA SER A 51 16.06 -11.78 -10.04
C SER A 51 16.93 -10.62 -10.54
N ALA A 52 18.20 -10.87 -10.78
CA ALA A 52 19.10 -9.86 -11.35
C ALA A 52 18.61 -9.37 -12.72
N ALA A 53 18.07 -10.28 -13.54
CA ALA A 53 17.50 -9.93 -14.86
C ALA A 53 16.30 -8.99 -14.72
N GLU A 54 15.34 -9.31 -13.85
CA GLU A 54 14.15 -8.49 -13.61
C GLU A 54 14.51 -7.11 -13.04
N ARG A 55 15.53 -7.04 -12.18
CA ARG A 55 16.03 -5.75 -11.65
C ARG A 55 16.66 -4.90 -12.75
N ARG A 56 17.49 -5.49 -13.62
CA ARG A 56 18.09 -4.77 -14.76
C ARG A 56 17.02 -4.26 -15.72
N GLU A 57 16.08 -5.12 -16.07
CA GLU A 57 14.95 -4.75 -16.93
C GLU A 57 14.09 -3.65 -16.30
N GLY A 58 13.76 -3.77 -15.01
CA GLY A 58 13.02 -2.74 -14.27
C GLY A 58 13.75 -1.40 -14.26
N LEU A 59 15.08 -1.42 -14.05
CA LEU A 59 15.91 -0.22 -14.07
C LEU A 59 15.93 0.42 -15.46
N ALA A 60 16.11 -0.36 -16.52
CA ALA A 60 16.06 0.12 -17.89
C ALA A 60 14.70 0.76 -18.25
N ARG A 61 13.59 0.06 -17.91
CA ARG A 61 12.23 0.60 -18.10
C ARG A 61 11.99 1.91 -17.35
N ALA A 62 12.55 2.03 -16.15
CA ALA A 62 12.46 3.24 -15.36
C ALA A 62 13.43 4.35 -15.79
N GLY A 63 14.29 4.12 -16.82
CA GLY A 63 15.33 5.05 -17.25
C GLY A 63 16.30 5.40 -16.12
N GLY A 64 16.70 4.41 -15.33
CA GLY A 64 17.64 4.56 -14.21
C GLY A 64 17.09 5.32 -13.00
N ARG A 65 15.89 5.90 -13.05
CA ARG A 65 15.38 6.87 -12.07
C ARG A 65 14.27 6.31 -11.20
N CYS A 66 14.23 6.80 -9.96
CA CYS A 66 13.16 6.51 -9.01
C CYS A 66 11.77 6.81 -9.60
N GLU A 67 10.86 5.85 -9.52
CA GLU A 67 9.49 5.99 -10.06
C GLU A 67 8.54 6.74 -9.11
N HIS A 68 8.99 7.11 -7.90
CA HIS A 68 8.15 7.86 -6.98
C HIS A 68 7.87 9.27 -7.51
N LYS A 69 6.61 9.70 -7.34
CA LYS A 69 6.18 11.07 -7.60
C LYS A 69 5.26 11.52 -6.47
N HIS A 70 5.60 12.63 -5.85
CA HIS A 70 4.70 13.32 -4.95
C HIS A 70 3.49 13.86 -5.74
N PRO A 71 2.27 13.91 -5.18
CA PRO A 71 1.07 14.41 -5.88
C PRO A 71 1.27 15.77 -6.57
N MET A 72 1.93 16.70 -5.88
CA MET A 72 2.15 18.09 -6.34
C MET A 72 3.44 18.32 -7.12
N TRP A 73 4.38 17.34 -7.14
CA TRP A 73 5.72 17.57 -7.63
C TRP A 73 6.04 16.71 -8.86
N ARG A 74 7.21 16.96 -9.45
CA ARG A 74 7.76 16.15 -10.53
C ARG A 74 8.20 14.77 -10.00
N ARG A 75 8.41 13.81 -10.91
CA ARG A 75 9.03 12.51 -10.60
C ARG A 75 10.38 12.75 -9.89
N CYS A 76 10.68 11.92 -8.89
CA CYS A 76 11.95 11.97 -8.17
C CYS A 76 13.13 11.90 -9.16
N ARG A 77 14.14 12.75 -8.94
CA ARG A 77 15.34 12.81 -9.79
C ARG A 77 16.46 11.88 -9.35
N ARG A 78 16.33 11.25 -8.17
CA ARG A 78 17.35 10.34 -7.62
C ARG A 78 17.38 9.04 -8.42
N ASP A 79 18.56 8.43 -8.48
CA ASP A 79 18.74 7.11 -9.08
C ASP A 79 17.92 6.06 -8.34
N ALA A 80 17.44 5.09 -9.09
CA ALA A 80 16.74 3.95 -8.56
C ALA A 80 17.74 2.86 -8.20
N VAL A 81 17.78 2.48 -6.94
CA VAL A 81 18.71 1.45 -6.44
C VAL A 81 17.98 0.23 -5.87
N HIS A 82 16.67 0.34 -5.66
CA HIS A 82 15.84 -0.73 -5.10
C HIS A 82 14.73 -1.15 -6.06
N ALA A 83 14.70 -2.45 -6.36
CA ALA A 83 13.55 -3.11 -6.98
C ALA A 83 12.58 -3.52 -5.86
N ASP A 84 11.45 -2.88 -5.77
CA ASP A 84 10.45 -3.11 -4.73
C ASP A 84 9.11 -3.52 -5.32
N HIS A 85 8.32 -4.26 -4.53
CA HIS A 85 6.97 -4.64 -4.90
C HIS A 85 6.02 -3.45 -4.81
N ILE A 86 5.29 -3.14 -5.87
CA ILE A 86 4.24 -2.10 -5.85
C ILE A 86 3.21 -2.46 -4.79
N TYR A 87 2.63 -3.65 -4.88
CA TYR A 87 1.82 -4.26 -3.82
C TYR A 87 2.72 -5.16 -2.98
N PRO A 88 2.85 -4.93 -1.66
CA PRO A 88 3.85 -5.59 -0.82
C PRO A 88 3.75 -7.12 -0.82
N TRP A 89 4.88 -7.81 -0.93
CA TRP A 89 4.96 -9.27 -0.85
C TRP A 89 4.36 -9.80 0.47
N SER A 90 4.62 -9.12 1.59
CA SER A 90 4.08 -9.48 2.90
C SER A 90 2.55 -9.44 2.98
N ARG A 91 1.90 -8.85 1.98
CA ARG A 91 0.45 -8.73 1.87
C ARG A 91 -0.12 -9.47 0.66
N GLY A 92 0.61 -10.42 0.10
CA GLY A 92 0.19 -11.23 -1.04
C GLY A 92 0.56 -10.66 -2.41
N GLY A 93 1.45 -9.68 -2.44
CA GLY A 93 1.99 -9.19 -3.70
C GLY A 93 2.87 -10.23 -4.38
N TRP A 94 2.53 -10.63 -5.60
CA TRP A 94 3.29 -11.58 -6.38
C TRP A 94 4.58 -10.97 -6.92
N THR A 95 5.68 -11.75 -6.94
CA THR A 95 6.96 -11.32 -7.49
C THR A 95 6.95 -11.50 -9.00
N ALA A 96 6.52 -10.47 -9.69
CA ALA A 96 6.43 -10.42 -11.14
C ALA A 96 6.83 -9.03 -11.67
N PRO A 97 7.32 -8.91 -12.91
CA PRO A 97 7.72 -7.64 -13.52
C PRO A 97 6.60 -6.58 -13.52
N THR A 98 5.34 -7.01 -13.54
CA THR A 98 4.16 -6.14 -13.46
C THR A 98 3.92 -5.56 -12.06
N ASN A 99 4.47 -6.21 -11.01
CA ASN A 99 4.42 -5.73 -9.63
C ASN A 99 5.74 -5.07 -9.18
N LEU A 100 6.70 -4.91 -10.09
CA LEU A 100 8.00 -4.31 -9.80
C LEU A 100 7.93 -2.78 -9.95
N GLN A 101 8.52 -2.07 -8.98
CA GLN A 101 8.74 -0.64 -9.01
C GLN A 101 10.19 -0.32 -8.64
N MET A 102 10.83 0.57 -9.39
CA MET A 102 12.19 1.00 -9.11
C MET A 102 12.19 2.26 -8.24
N LEU A 103 12.83 2.19 -7.08
CA LEU A 103 12.84 3.25 -6.08
C LEU A 103 14.27 3.63 -5.64
N CYS A 104 14.45 4.90 -5.27
CA CYS A 104 15.63 5.30 -4.50
C CYS A 104 15.48 4.84 -3.04
N GLN A 105 16.59 4.79 -2.30
CA GLN A 105 16.63 4.39 -0.89
C GLN A 105 15.55 5.05 -0.04
N ARG A 106 15.48 6.39 -0.09
CA ARG A 106 14.51 7.16 0.70
C ARG A 106 13.07 6.74 0.43
N HIS A 107 12.68 6.64 -0.86
CA HIS A 107 11.29 6.33 -1.20
C HIS A 107 10.94 4.87 -0.97
N ASN A 108 11.91 3.97 -1.04
CA ASN A 108 11.75 2.58 -0.65
C ASN A 108 11.43 2.47 0.86
N LEU A 109 12.20 3.15 1.70
CA LEU A 109 11.99 3.17 3.16
C LEU A 109 10.63 3.79 3.53
N VAL A 110 10.29 4.95 2.95
CA VAL A 110 9.00 5.63 3.22
C VAL A 110 7.81 4.82 2.78
N LYS A 111 7.93 4.10 1.66
CA LYS A 111 6.88 3.21 1.17
C LYS A 111 6.64 2.03 2.11
N GLY A 112 7.70 1.36 2.52
CA GLY A 112 7.62 0.18 3.38
C GLY A 112 6.60 -0.86 2.86
N ALA A 113 5.90 -1.53 3.77
CA ALA A 113 4.88 -2.53 3.46
C ALA A 113 3.45 -1.95 3.31
N LYS A 114 3.32 -0.68 2.92
CA LYS A 114 2.02 -0.04 2.71
C LYS A 114 1.44 -0.44 1.35
N PRO A 115 0.20 -0.98 1.29
CA PRO A 115 -0.48 -1.23 0.03
C PRO A 115 -0.76 0.08 -0.70
N PRO A 116 -0.62 0.11 -2.03
CA PRO A 116 -0.95 1.29 -2.81
C PRO A 116 -2.46 1.52 -2.89
N SER A 117 -2.89 2.77 -2.90
CA SER A 117 -4.28 3.11 -3.19
C SER A 117 -4.59 2.93 -4.69
N ARG A 118 -5.89 2.75 -5.04
CA ARG A 118 -6.33 2.70 -6.45
C ARG A 118 -5.89 3.92 -7.25
N LEU A 119 -5.96 5.11 -6.64
CA LEU A 119 -5.53 6.35 -7.26
C LEU A 119 -4.01 6.38 -7.52
N TYR A 120 -3.21 5.84 -6.58
CA TYR A 120 -1.77 5.70 -6.77
C TYR A 120 -1.45 4.79 -7.97
N LEU A 121 -2.10 3.63 -8.06
CA LEU A 121 -1.92 2.67 -9.16
C LEU A 121 -2.27 3.28 -10.52
N TRP A 122 -3.42 3.95 -10.60
CA TRP A 122 -3.85 4.65 -11.81
C TRP A 122 -2.85 5.74 -12.23
N ARG A 123 -2.40 6.58 -11.28
CA ARG A 123 -1.38 7.60 -11.53
C ARG A 123 -0.04 7.01 -11.95
N LEU A 124 0.39 5.91 -11.33
CA LEU A 124 1.63 5.22 -11.68
C LEU A 124 1.56 4.68 -13.12
N ARG A 125 0.47 4.00 -13.47
CA ARG A 125 0.23 3.49 -14.82
C ARG A 125 0.31 4.61 -15.88
N ARG A 126 -0.40 5.71 -15.67
CA ARG A 126 -0.37 6.86 -16.60
C ARG A 126 1.01 7.49 -16.71
N ARG A 127 1.75 7.55 -15.63
CA ARG A 127 3.12 8.09 -15.66
C ARG A 127 4.08 7.17 -16.42
N ARG A 128 3.98 5.87 -16.25
CA ARG A 128 4.81 4.87 -16.93
C ARG A 128 4.73 5.02 -18.45
N GLN A 129 3.59 5.34 -18.98
CA GLN A 129 3.41 5.61 -20.42
C GLN A 129 4.31 6.76 -20.96
N ARG A 130 4.83 7.63 -20.09
CA ARG A 130 5.66 8.77 -20.47
C ARG A 130 7.16 8.49 -20.44
N TYR A 131 7.58 7.42 -19.77
CA TYR A 131 9.01 7.14 -19.60
C TYR A 131 9.38 5.67 -19.80
N PHE A 132 8.44 4.79 -19.88
CA PHE A 132 8.70 3.41 -20.31
C PHE A 132 8.98 3.40 -21.80
N PRO A 133 9.86 2.49 -22.28
CA PRO A 133 10.08 2.32 -23.72
C PRO A 133 8.75 2.05 -24.46
N PRO A 134 8.62 2.50 -25.72
CA PRO A 134 7.46 2.18 -26.55
C PRO A 134 7.17 0.67 -26.57
N GLY A 135 5.90 0.29 -26.53
CA GLY A 135 5.48 -1.11 -26.49
C GLY A 135 5.54 -1.77 -25.12
N THR A 136 6.17 -1.13 -24.12
CA THR A 136 6.24 -1.69 -22.77
C THR A 136 4.96 -1.40 -21.99
N ALA A 137 4.30 -2.45 -21.51
CA ALA A 137 3.08 -2.32 -20.72
C ALA A 137 3.37 -1.67 -19.37
N GLY A 138 2.82 -0.47 -19.14
CA GLY A 138 2.86 0.21 -17.84
C GLY A 138 1.90 -0.38 -16.80
N ARG A 139 1.24 -1.50 -17.16
CA ARG A 139 0.19 -2.15 -16.36
C ARG A 139 0.75 -2.66 -15.05
N VAL A 140 -0.01 -2.45 -13.95
CA VAL A 140 0.33 -2.99 -12.63
C VAL A 140 -0.60 -4.16 -12.34
N HIS A 141 -0.02 -5.32 -12.13
CA HIS A 141 -0.73 -6.53 -11.73
C HIS A 141 0.10 -7.24 -10.63
N TRP A 142 -0.53 -7.52 -9.50
CA TRP A 142 0.15 -8.03 -8.31
C TRP A 142 -0.36 -9.38 -7.81
N ARG A 143 -1.33 -9.96 -8.49
CA ARG A 143 -1.87 -11.29 -8.18
C ARG A 143 -1.07 -12.39 -8.90
N PRO A 144 -1.21 -13.66 -8.47
CA PRO A 144 -0.62 -14.78 -9.22
C PRO A 144 -1.09 -14.79 -10.68
N PRO A 145 -0.28 -15.35 -11.59
CA PRO A 145 -0.70 -15.57 -12.96
C PRO A 145 -2.00 -16.40 -13.00
N GLY A 146 -2.98 -15.97 -13.79
CA GLY A 146 -4.28 -16.66 -13.90
C GLY A 146 -5.29 -16.34 -12.79
N ALA A 147 -4.94 -15.55 -11.76
CA ALA A 147 -5.93 -15.08 -10.81
C ALA A 147 -6.81 -13.97 -11.42
N PRO A 148 -8.13 -14.00 -11.21
CA PRO A 148 -9.07 -13.00 -11.69
C PRO A 148 -8.86 -11.62 -11.05
#